data_d8f83ac10baa3e9d946936c0ef6907a2
#
_entry.id   d8f83ac10baa3e9d946936c0ef6907a2
#
_cell.length_a   1.000
_cell.length_b   1.000
_cell.length_c   1.000
_cell.angle_alpha   90.00
_cell.angle_beta   90.00
_cell.angle_gamma   90.00
#
_symmetry.space_group_name_H-M   'P 1'
#
loop_
_entity.id
_entity.type
_entity.pdbx_description
1 polymer ?
#
loop_
_entity_poly.entity_id
_entity_poly.type
_entity_poly.pdbx_seq_one_letter_code
_entity_poly.pdbx_strand_id
1 'polypeptide(L)'
;MGCLGRVPDKPYSTHRLLIGTHTTGDAQNYLQIAQVQLPNPNSPNPEDYDEDKGEIGGYGGGSKKPPMEIKFNIVQKIDHKGEVNKARYQPQNPNIIATMCTDGRVMIWDRSKHPSMPTGTVNPQMELLGHESEGFGLSWNPHEAGHLATGSEDKTVRLW
;
A
#
# COMPACT_ATOMS: atom_id res chain seq x y z
N MET A 1 4.85 2.69 -4.09
CA MET A 1 5.70 2.18 -2.99
C MET A 1 6.46 3.37 -2.43
N GLY A 2 6.00 3.93 -1.31
CA GLY A 2 6.65 5.10 -0.70
C GLY A 2 7.81 4.63 0.18
N CYS A 3 9.02 4.96 -0.23
CA CYS A 3 10.21 4.69 0.57
C CYS A 3 10.33 5.77 1.66
N LEU A 4 10.26 5.41 2.93
CA LEU A 4 10.50 6.31 4.07
C LEU A 4 11.99 6.51 4.34
N GLY A 5 12.85 6.49 3.35
CA GLY A 5 14.25 6.79 3.46
C GLY A 5 15.08 5.81 4.31
N ARG A 6 16.34 5.65 3.96
CA ARG A 6 17.37 5.06 4.84
C ARG A 6 17.50 5.96 6.06
N VAL A 7 17.29 5.40 7.24
CA VAL A 7 17.71 6.06 8.48
C VAL A 7 19.21 5.84 8.56
N PRO A 8 20.06 6.90 8.58
CA PRO A 8 21.49 6.74 8.78
C PRO A 8 21.72 5.87 10.02
N ASP A 9 22.69 4.96 9.96
CA ASP A 9 23.14 4.07 11.05
C ASP A 9 22.19 2.93 11.45
N LYS A 10 21.08 2.68 10.76
CA LYS A 10 20.28 1.47 11.00
C LYS A 10 20.54 0.40 9.93
N PRO A 11 20.61 -0.88 10.35
CA PRO A 11 20.83 -1.98 9.40
C PRO A 11 19.60 -2.32 8.54
N TYR A 12 18.55 -1.50 8.60
CA TYR A 12 17.30 -1.70 7.87
C TYR A 12 16.76 -0.41 7.28
N SER A 13 15.93 -0.56 6.26
CA SER A 13 15.09 0.49 5.69
C SER A 13 13.62 0.26 6.07
N THR A 14 12.87 1.34 6.20
CA THR A 14 11.43 1.28 6.52
C THR A 14 10.63 1.64 5.29
N HIS A 15 9.66 0.81 4.96
CA HIS A 15 8.75 0.98 3.82
C HIS A 15 7.31 1.00 4.31
N ARG A 16 6.45 1.70 3.55
CA ARG A 16 4.99 1.66 3.75
C ARG A 16 4.32 1.01 2.56
N LEU A 17 3.33 0.19 2.86
CA LEU A 17 2.47 -0.47 1.89
C LEU A 17 1.03 -0.04 2.12
N LEU A 18 0.28 0.14 1.03
CA LEU A 18 -1.17 0.24 1.08
C LEU A 18 -1.76 -1.15 0.88
N ILE A 19 -2.69 -1.52 1.75
CA ILE A 19 -3.39 -2.80 1.72
C ILE A 19 -4.88 -2.49 1.80
N GLY A 20 -5.65 -2.99 0.85
CA GLY A 20 -7.10 -3.02 0.91
C GLY A 20 -7.57 -4.39 1.39
N THR A 21 -8.62 -4.43 2.19
CA THR A 21 -9.30 -5.68 2.48
C THR A 21 -10.37 -5.96 1.42
N HIS A 22 -10.60 -7.22 1.16
CA HIS A 22 -11.62 -7.70 0.25
C HIS A 22 -12.28 -8.91 0.91
N THR A 23 -13.25 -8.63 1.79
CA THR A 23 -13.94 -9.65 2.57
C THR A 23 -15.36 -9.80 2.08
N THR A 24 -15.83 -11.03 1.97
CA THR A 24 -17.20 -11.34 1.56
C THR A 24 -18.21 -11.14 2.70
N GLY A 25 -19.43 -10.80 2.34
CA GLY A 25 -20.54 -10.65 3.28
C GLY A 25 -20.52 -9.33 4.03
N ASP A 26 -21.07 -9.33 5.24
CA ASP A 26 -21.26 -8.12 6.08
C ASP A 26 -20.01 -7.70 6.85
N ALA A 27 -18.85 -8.32 6.57
CA ALA A 27 -17.62 -7.99 7.26
C ALA A 27 -17.13 -6.59 6.88
N GLN A 28 -16.75 -5.81 7.88
CA GLN A 28 -16.23 -4.45 7.69
C GLN A 28 -14.91 -4.49 6.92
N ASN A 29 -14.85 -3.75 5.82
CA ASN A 29 -13.65 -3.58 5.03
C ASN A 29 -12.83 -2.37 5.46
N TYR A 30 -11.53 -2.40 5.12
CA TYR A 30 -10.59 -1.39 5.58
C TYR A 30 -9.55 -1.05 4.52
N LEU A 31 -9.18 0.22 4.48
CA LEU A 31 -7.92 0.68 3.91
C LEU A 31 -6.86 0.66 5.02
N GLN A 32 -5.77 -0.07 4.80
CA GLN A 32 -4.71 -0.25 5.78
C GLN A 32 -3.37 0.29 5.28
N ILE A 33 -2.64 0.90 6.17
CA ILE A 33 -1.25 1.28 5.95
C ILE A 33 -0.39 0.35 6.80
N ALA A 34 0.40 -0.48 6.14
CA ALA A 34 1.38 -1.34 6.78
C ALA A 34 2.77 -0.70 6.73
N GLN A 35 3.53 -0.89 7.77
CA GLN A 35 4.94 -0.54 7.85
C GLN A 35 5.77 -1.82 7.87
N VAL A 36 6.75 -1.90 6.97
CA VAL A 36 7.66 -3.04 6.85
C VAL A 36 9.07 -2.55 7.07
N GLN A 37 9.82 -3.24 7.92
CA GLN A 37 11.25 -3.04 8.06
C GLN A 37 11.98 -4.14 7.29
N LEU A 38 12.74 -3.73 6.28
CA LEU A 38 13.54 -4.65 5.48
C LEU A 38 15.02 -4.43 5.78
N PRO A 39 15.82 -5.48 5.94
CA PRO A 39 17.26 -5.37 6.08
C PRO A 39 17.84 -4.58 4.90
N ASN A 40 18.83 -3.75 5.18
CA ASN A 40 19.58 -3.15 4.09
C ASN A 40 20.34 -4.28 3.37
N PRO A 41 20.33 -4.31 2.02
CA PRO A 41 21.11 -5.29 1.30
C PRO A 41 22.59 -5.06 1.64
N ASN A 42 23.19 -6.01 2.31
CA ASN A 42 24.64 -6.11 2.36
C ASN A 42 25.09 -6.40 0.91
N SER A 43 26.22 -5.84 0.50
CA SER A 43 26.82 -6.25 -0.75
C SER A 43 26.94 -7.78 -0.73
N PRO A 44 26.43 -8.49 -1.73
CA PRO A 44 26.50 -9.95 -1.74
C PRO A 44 27.96 -10.37 -1.61
N ASN A 45 28.27 -11.10 -0.55
CA ASN A 45 29.58 -11.70 -0.38
C ASN A 45 29.48 -13.09 -1.02
N PRO A 46 30.35 -13.43 -1.98
CA PRO A 46 30.40 -14.77 -2.57
C PRO A 46 30.56 -15.90 -1.52
N GLU A 47 31.12 -15.60 -0.36
CA GLU A 47 31.25 -16.56 0.75
C GLU A 47 29.90 -16.87 1.46
N ASP A 48 28.87 -16.09 1.18
CA ASP A 48 27.51 -16.30 1.73
C ASP A 48 26.64 -17.17 0.79
N TYR A 49 27.21 -17.71 -0.31
CA TYR A 49 26.50 -18.59 -1.22
C TYR A 49 26.22 -19.94 -0.53
N ASP A 50 24.96 -20.32 -0.48
CA ASP A 50 24.48 -21.61 0.00
C ASP A 50 24.33 -22.55 -1.19
N GLU A 51 25.27 -23.48 -1.35
CA GLU A 51 25.28 -24.46 -2.45
C GLU A 51 24.08 -25.41 -2.43
N ASP A 52 23.54 -25.71 -1.25
CA ASP A 52 22.41 -26.63 -1.10
C ASP A 52 21.10 -25.99 -1.54
N LYS A 53 20.98 -24.67 -1.39
CA LYS A 53 19.79 -23.90 -1.78
C LYS A 53 19.92 -23.20 -3.15
N GLY A 54 21.15 -23.10 -3.66
CA GLY A 54 21.43 -22.42 -4.92
C GLY A 54 21.21 -20.91 -4.86
N GLU A 55 21.30 -20.29 -3.69
CA GLU A 55 21.06 -18.86 -3.48
C GLU A 55 22.13 -18.22 -2.61
N ILE A 56 22.38 -16.94 -2.85
CA ILE A 56 23.20 -16.11 -1.93
C ILE A 56 22.31 -15.81 -0.71
N GLY A 57 22.75 -16.23 0.46
CA GLY A 57 22.04 -16.24 1.72
C GLY A 57 21.09 -15.07 1.92
N GLY A 58 19.87 -15.40 2.37
CA GLY A 58 18.74 -14.51 2.45
C GLY A 58 19.00 -13.22 3.20
N TYR A 59 18.09 -12.28 3.11
CA TYR A 59 18.14 -10.96 3.72
C TYR A 59 18.66 -11.02 5.18
N GLY A 60 19.93 -10.60 5.37
CA GLY A 60 20.57 -10.50 6.69
C GLY A 60 21.27 -11.75 7.21
N GLY A 61 21.37 -12.81 6.44
CA GLY A 61 22.00 -14.06 6.84
C GLY A 61 23.37 -14.29 6.22
N GLY A 62 24.38 -13.61 6.68
CA GLY A 62 25.72 -14.19 6.63
C GLY A 62 25.84 -15.15 7.81
N SER A 63 26.49 -16.29 7.64
CA SER A 63 26.63 -17.41 8.61
C SER A 63 27.13 -17.04 10.03
N LYS A 64 27.36 -15.78 10.30
CA LYS A 64 27.91 -15.27 11.57
C LYS A 64 27.03 -14.24 12.30
N LYS A 65 25.87 -13.83 11.73
CA LYS A 65 24.93 -12.92 12.41
C LYS A 65 23.53 -13.54 12.39
N PRO A 66 22.79 -13.50 13.52
CA PRO A 66 21.40 -13.95 13.51
C PRO A 66 20.63 -13.18 12.43
N PRO A 67 19.75 -13.84 11.66
CA PRO A 67 18.95 -13.19 10.64
C PRO A 67 18.14 -12.06 11.30
N MET A 68 18.14 -10.89 10.67
CA MET A 68 17.32 -9.77 11.16
C MET A 68 15.85 -10.10 10.92
N GLU A 69 15.07 -10.06 11.97
CA GLU A 69 13.63 -10.30 11.90
C GLU A 69 12.95 -9.21 11.06
N ILE A 70 12.22 -9.62 10.02
CA ILE A 70 11.39 -8.71 9.24
C ILE A 70 10.18 -8.32 10.09
N LYS A 71 10.07 -7.02 10.41
CA LYS A 71 8.94 -6.51 11.16
C LYS A 71 7.88 -5.97 10.21
N PHE A 72 6.67 -6.49 10.36
CA PHE A 72 5.48 -6.06 9.63
C PHE A 72 4.40 -5.65 10.64
N ASN A 73 3.95 -4.40 10.56
CA ASN A 73 2.93 -3.87 11.45
C ASN A 73 1.91 -3.04 10.68
N ILE A 74 0.63 -3.20 10.99
CA ILE A 74 -0.40 -2.26 10.53
C ILE A 74 -0.32 -1.03 11.42
N VAL A 75 0.02 0.11 10.84
CA VAL A 75 0.19 1.38 11.58
C VAL A 75 -1.02 2.30 11.49
N GLN A 76 -1.90 2.05 10.51
CA GLN A 76 -3.17 2.75 10.40
C GLN A 76 -4.20 1.85 9.73
N LYS A 77 -5.44 1.90 10.22
CA LYS A 77 -6.57 1.15 9.70
C LYS A 77 -7.78 2.08 9.62
N ILE A 78 -8.25 2.35 8.41
CA ILE A 78 -9.34 3.29 8.10
C ILE A 78 -10.55 2.49 7.65
N ASP A 79 -11.72 2.78 8.24
CA ASP A 79 -12.97 2.15 7.84
C ASP A 79 -13.26 2.45 6.36
N HIS A 80 -13.57 1.41 5.59
CA HIS A 80 -13.84 1.51 4.16
C HIS A 80 -15.20 0.89 3.84
N LYS A 81 -15.95 1.56 2.96
CA LYS A 81 -17.26 1.05 2.51
C LYS A 81 -17.04 0.07 1.35
N GLY A 82 -17.41 -1.18 1.59
CA GLY A 82 -17.24 -2.24 0.61
C GLY A 82 -15.77 -2.65 0.42
N GLU A 83 -15.58 -3.55 -0.48
CA GLU A 83 -14.28 -4.15 -0.79
C GLU A 83 -13.39 -3.20 -1.56
N VAL A 84 -12.07 -3.30 -1.32
CA VAL A 84 -11.07 -2.46 -1.97
C VAL A 84 -10.42 -3.23 -3.10
N ASN A 85 -10.87 -2.99 -4.35
CA ASN A 85 -10.27 -3.62 -5.51
C ASN A 85 -8.88 -3.07 -5.81
N LYS A 86 -8.66 -1.77 -5.60
CA LYS A 86 -7.39 -1.10 -5.86
C LYS A 86 -7.20 0.09 -4.93
N ALA A 87 -5.97 0.30 -4.48
CA ALA A 87 -5.57 1.48 -3.72
C ALA A 87 -4.27 2.05 -4.26
N ARG A 88 -4.17 3.38 -4.39
CA ARG A 88 -2.96 4.09 -4.83
C ARG A 88 -2.81 5.42 -4.09
N TYR A 89 -1.63 5.68 -3.56
CA TYR A 89 -1.29 7.02 -3.06
C TYR A 89 -0.92 7.95 -4.21
N GLN A 90 -1.21 9.24 -4.03
CA GLN A 90 -0.81 10.29 -4.96
C GLN A 90 0.71 10.48 -4.89
N PRO A 91 1.44 10.47 -6.02
CA PRO A 91 2.90 10.60 -6.01
C PRO A 91 3.40 11.90 -5.38
N GLN A 92 2.68 13.02 -5.62
CA GLN A 92 3.07 14.34 -5.13
C GLN A 92 2.74 14.53 -3.63
N ASN A 93 1.74 13.82 -3.12
CA ASN A 93 1.34 13.85 -1.71
C ASN A 93 0.92 12.46 -1.23
N PRO A 94 1.82 11.68 -0.62
CA PRO A 94 1.52 10.31 -0.17
C PRO A 94 0.47 10.20 0.95
N ASN A 95 -0.01 11.33 1.48
CA ASN A 95 -1.14 11.32 2.40
C ASN A 95 -2.48 11.19 1.68
N ILE A 96 -2.53 11.55 0.40
CA ILE A 96 -3.73 11.40 -0.43
C ILE A 96 -3.73 10.01 -1.07
N ILE A 97 -4.79 9.28 -0.88
CA ILE A 97 -4.97 7.92 -1.37
C ILE A 97 -6.28 7.85 -2.13
N ALA A 98 -6.28 7.21 -3.29
CA ALA A 98 -7.50 6.81 -3.99
C ALA A 98 -7.73 5.32 -3.82
N THR A 99 -8.99 4.94 -3.65
CA THR A 99 -9.45 3.54 -3.66
C THR A 99 -10.54 3.34 -4.68
N MET A 100 -10.52 2.20 -5.38
CA MET A 100 -11.58 1.75 -6.29
C MET A 100 -12.34 0.62 -5.61
N CYS A 101 -13.67 0.71 -5.61
CA CYS A 101 -14.57 -0.19 -4.92
C CYS A 101 -15.29 -1.14 -5.89
N THR A 102 -15.89 -2.20 -5.35
CA THR A 102 -16.69 -3.16 -6.12
C THR A 102 -18.01 -2.58 -6.63
N ASP A 103 -18.48 -1.48 -6.07
CA ASP A 103 -19.69 -0.77 -6.52
C ASP A 103 -19.41 0.36 -7.53
N GLY A 104 -18.20 0.43 -8.06
CA GLY A 104 -17.79 1.44 -9.04
C GLY A 104 -17.38 2.80 -8.46
N ARG A 105 -17.57 3.02 -7.16
CA ARG A 105 -17.13 4.27 -6.53
C ARG A 105 -15.63 4.35 -6.43
N VAL A 106 -15.10 5.56 -6.61
CA VAL A 106 -13.72 5.88 -6.28
C VAL A 106 -13.74 6.82 -5.07
N MET A 107 -13.05 6.44 -4.02
CA MET A 107 -12.98 7.25 -2.80
C MET A 107 -11.59 7.86 -2.66
N ILE A 108 -11.55 9.13 -2.25
CA ILE A 108 -10.32 9.87 -1.98
C ILE A 108 -10.18 10.08 -0.47
N TRP A 109 -9.03 9.74 0.04
CA TRP A 109 -8.70 9.75 1.46
C TRP A 109 -7.48 10.64 1.72
N ASP A 110 -7.58 11.53 2.67
CA ASP A 110 -6.42 12.16 3.31
C ASP A 110 -6.16 11.42 4.62
N ARG A 111 -5.21 10.48 4.58
CA ARG A 111 -4.91 9.64 5.75
C ARG A 111 -4.48 10.43 7.00
N SER A 112 -4.01 11.66 6.85
CA SER A 112 -3.61 12.52 7.97
C SER A 112 -4.81 13.01 8.78
N LYS A 113 -6.01 12.97 8.20
CA LYS A 113 -7.28 13.34 8.85
C LYS A 113 -8.00 12.16 9.52
N HIS A 114 -7.41 10.97 9.43
CA HIS A 114 -7.98 9.77 10.04
C HIS A 114 -7.11 9.29 11.20
N PRO A 115 -7.73 8.78 12.28
CA PRO A 115 -6.98 8.17 13.38
C PRO A 115 -6.26 6.89 12.91
N SER A 116 -5.35 6.39 13.74
CA SER A 116 -4.63 5.14 13.46
C SER A 116 -5.50 3.89 13.63
N MET A 117 -6.53 3.97 14.46
CA MET A 117 -7.50 2.89 14.71
C MET A 117 -8.85 3.23 14.09
N PRO A 118 -9.61 2.24 13.61
CA PRO A 118 -10.93 2.47 13.03
C PRO A 118 -11.90 3.06 14.04
N THR A 119 -12.81 3.89 13.55
CA THR A 119 -13.84 4.58 14.37
C THR A 119 -15.23 3.96 14.22
N GLY A 120 -15.39 3.00 13.30
CA GLY A 120 -16.68 2.46 12.89
C GLY A 120 -17.44 3.39 11.93
N THR A 121 -16.82 4.48 11.45
CA THR A 121 -17.45 5.43 10.54
C THR A 121 -16.62 5.58 9.28
N VAL A 122 -17.25 5.38 8.12
CA VAL A 122 -16.65 5.62 6.81
C VAL A 122 -16.79 7.08 6.46
N ASN A 123 -15.67 7.79 6.31
CA ASN A 123 -15.66 9.22 6.06
C ASN A 123 -14.53 9.61 5.07
N PRO A 124 -14.65 9.25 3.77
CA PRO A 124 -13.71 9.71 2.77
C PRO A 124 -13.81 11.23 2.60
N GLN A 125 -12.73 11.89 2.18
CA GLN A 125 -12.75 13.31 1.87
C GLN A 125 -13.54 13.62 0.61
N MET A 126 -13.65 12.65 -0.31
CA MET A 126 -14.41 12.79 -1.54
C MET A 126 -14.84 11.42 -2.07
N GLU A 127 -16.02 11.35 -2.64
CA GLU A 127 -16.49 10.23 -3.45
C GLU A 127 -16.64 10.70 -4.90
N LEU A 128 -15.99 10.00 -5.83
CA LEU A 128 -16.11 10.24 -7.27
C LEU A 128 -17.11 9.23 -7.81
N LEU A 129 -18.24 9.72 -8.23
CA LEU A 129 -19.36 8.92 -8.71
C LEU A 129 -19.47 9.03 -10.24
N GLY A 130 -19.58 7.88 -10.90
CA GLY A 130 -19.70 7.89 -12.35
C GLY A 130 -19.59 6.51 -12.99
N HIS A 131 -18.69 5.65 -12.50
CA HIS A 131 -18.67 4.28 -12.98
C HIS A 131 -19.92 3.51 -12.53
N GLU A 132 -20.44 2.69 -13.43
CA GLU A 132 -21.65 1.88 -13.22
C GLU A 132 -21.33 0.42 -12.80
N SER A 133 -20.05 0.07 -12.79
CA SER A 133 -19.56 -1.27 -12.43
C SER A 133 -18.21 -1.15 -11.72
N GLU A 134 -17.80 -2.24 -11.11
CA GLU A 134 -16.49 -2.32 -10.46
C GLU A 134 -15.33 -2.07 -11.44
N GLY A 135 -14.16 -1.81 -10.91
CA GLY A 135 -12.96 -1.63 -11.71
C GLY A 135 -11.69 -1.90 -10.94
N PHE A 136 -10.61 -2.10 -11.72
CA PHE A 136 -9.27 -2.35 -11.21
C PHE A 136 -8.24 -1.35 -11.77
N GLY A 137 -8.66 -0.50 -12.73
CA GLY A 137 -7.84 0.58 -13.26
C GLY A 137 -7.85 1.76 -12.31
N LEU A 138 -6.69 2.12 -11.74
CA LEU A 138 -6.53 3.28 -10.87
C LEU A 138 -5.10 3.80 -10.96
N SER A 139 -4.92 5.01 -11.49
CA SER A 139 -3.61 5.61 -11.66
C SER A 139 -3.65 7.13 -11.51
N TRP A 140 -2.83 7.65 -10.61
CA TRP A 140 -2.59 9.09 -10.50
C TRP A 140 -1.67 9.58 -11.61
N ASN A 141 -1.89 10.82 -12.06
CA ASN A 141 -0.93 11.50 -12.93
C ASN A 141 0.36 11.78 -12.14
N PRO A 142 1.53 11.28 -12.60
CA PRO A 142 2.78 11.51 -11.89
C PRO A 142 3.34 12.93 -12.06
N HIS A 143 2.84 13.70 -13.04
CA HIS A 143 3.35 15.03 -13.37
C HIS A 143 2.46 16.15 -12.82
N GLU A 144 1.16 15.94 -12.78
CA GLU A 144 0.18 16.93 -12.34
C GLU A 144 -0.61 16.39 -11.14
N ALA A 145 -0.53 17.10 -10.03
CA ALA A 145 -1.24 16.74 -8.82
C ALA A 145 -2.76 16.87 -8.99
N GLY A 146 -3.50 15.94 -8.40
CA GLY A 146 -4.96 15.96 -8.39
C GLY A 146 -5.61 15.24 -9.58
N HIS A 147 -4.88 14.93 -10.64
CA HIS A 147 -5.44 14.19 -11.78
C HIS A 147 -5.36 12.68 -11.57
N LEU A 148 -6.48 12.01 -11.71
CA LEU A 148 -6.64 10.57 -11.52
C LEU A 148 -7.33 9.96 -12.73
N ALA A 149 -6.80 8.85 -13.24
CA ALA A 149 -7.45 8.02 -14.26
C ALA A 149 -7.97 6.73 -13.63
N THR A 150 -9.17 6.32 -13.99
CA THR A 150 -9.79 5.07 -13.54
C THR A 150 -10.38 4.31 -14.72
N GLY A 151 -10.37 2.97 -14.63
CA GLY A 151 -10.97 2.07 -15.62
C GLY A 151 -11.85 1.03 -14.95
N SER A 152 -13.02 0.79 -15.53
CA SER A 152 -14.06 -0.08 -14.98
C SER A 152 -14.54 -1.12 -15.99
N GLU A 153 -15.22 -2.14 -15.49
CA GLU A 153 -15.92 -3.14 -16.29
C GLU A 153 -17.14 -2.57 -17.01
N ASP A 154 -17.57 -1.34 -16.68
CA ASP A 154 -18.56 -0.58 -17.46
C ASP A 154 -18.03 -0.18 -18.86
N LYS A 155 -16.81 -0.60 -19.22
CA LYS A 155 -16.11 -0.35 -20.47
C LYS A 155 -15.71 1.12 -20.67
N THR A 156 -15.67 1.90 -19.59
CA THR A 156 -15.26 3.30 -19.64
C THR A 156 -13.95 3.52 -18.91
N VAL A 157 -13.21 4.53 -19.36
CA VAL A 157 -12.13 5.18 -18.65
C VAL A 157 -12.59 6.57 -18.27
N ARG A 158 -12.37 6.96 -17.02
CA ARG A 158 -12.72 8.29 -16.53
C ARG A 158 -11.48 9.03 -16.05
N LEU A 159 -11.50 10.34 -16.31
CA LEU A 159 -10.50 11.27 -15.79
C LEU A 159 -11.20 12.19 -14.79
N TRP A 160 -10.54 12.35 -13.67
CA TRP A 160 -11.02 13.14 -12.54
C TRP A 160 -10.05 14.26 -12.24
#